data_4c0d19e7a2af04aeb4dbe23d1fe88c38
#
_entry.id   4c0d19e7a2af04aeb4dbe23d1fe88c38
#
_cell.length_a   1.000
_cell.length_b   1.000
_cell.length_c   1.000
_cell.angle_alpha   90.00
_cell.angle_beta   90.00
_cell.angle_gamma   90.00
#
_symmetry.space_group_name_H-M   'P 1'
#
loop_
_entity.id
_entity.type
_entity.pdbx_description
1 polymer ?
#
loop_
_entity_poly.entity_id
_entity_poly.type
_entity_poly.pdbx_seq_one_letter_code
_entity_poly.pdbx_strand_id
1 'polypeptide(L)'
;SFSHLDGHVFYHHGKMKFTDVTGRVYGGTVKASGNYDIDTRAYNIHLAGKKLDSRYPAKDAAIFCYVDLEGDIRCDGNPKEIISEGTFTSGSGYYKLIPFKKIQGAFHNRGKELDFYDVSIETALGTFSTDAFHIRNGKLQLGDIILTNDRGEETDVKGAMEHAENTFRQIGQDIKEIKEQIGGLKP
;
A
#
# COMPACT_ATOMS: atom_id res chain seq x y z
N SER A 1 -6.32 2.70 16.94
CA SER A 1 -7.10 3.64 17.77
C SER A 1 -6.74 5.07 17.39
N PHE A 2 -7.73 5.93 17.40
CA PHE A 2 -7.56 7.38 17.25
C PHE A 2 -7.35 8.01 18.63
N SER A 3 -6.51 9.02 18.70
CA SER A 3 -6.29 9.79 19.93
C SER A 3 -6.12 11.28 19.61
N HIS A 4 -6.33 12.14 20.62
CA HIS A 4 -6.17 13.59 20.52
C HIS A 4 -7.02 14.17 19.37
N LEU A 5 -8.34 13.93 19.43
CA LEU A 5 -9.28 14.50 18.46
C LEU A 5 -9.54 15.97 18.81
N ASP A 6 -9.40 16.83 17.81
CA ASP A 6 -9.71 18.26 17.84
C ASP A 6 -10.40 18.64 16.53
N GLY A 7 -11.35 19.59 16.56
CA GLY A 7 -12.07 20.03 15.38
C GLY A 7 -13.45 20.55 15.67
N HIS A 8 -14.19 20.90 14.63
CA HIS A 8 -15.54 21.44 14.73
C HIS A 8 -16.57 20.44 14.22
N VAL A 9 -17.61 20.22 15.01
CA VAL A 9 -18.73 19.35 14.65
C VAL A 9 -20.04 20.16 14.79
N PHE A 10 -20.80 20.21 13.70
CA PHE A 10 -22.13 20.83 13.65
C PHE A 10 -23.17 19.74 13.45
N TYR A 11 -24.20 19.77 14.26
CA TYR A 11 -25.33 18.85 14.17
C TYR A 11 -26.62 19.62 13.89
N HIS A 12 -27.36 19.17 12.87
CA HIS A 12 -28.66 19.74 12.53
C HIS A 12 -29.54 18.69 11.83
N HIS A 13 -30.75 18.45 12.37
CA HIS A 13 -31.75 17.54 11.78
C HIS A 13 -31.21 16.21 11.27
N GLY A 14 -30.58 15.42 12.15
CA GLY A 14 -30.04 14.11 11.79
C GLY A 14 -28.74 14.12 10.97
N LYS A 15 -28.26 15.31 10.59
CA LYS A 15 -27.02 15.46 9.80
C LYS A 15 -25.89 16.05 10.64
N MET A 16 -24.73 15.45 10.54
CA MET A 16 -23.50 15.96 11.14
C MET A 16 -22.59 16.48 10.05
N LYS A 17 -22.06 17.68 10.23
CA LYS A 17 -20.96 18.23 9.45
C LYS A 17 -19.77 18.39 10.38
N PHE A 18 -18.63 17.87 9.99
CA PHE A 18 -17.39 18.07 10.72
C PHE A 18 -16.35 18.72 9.80
N THR A 19 -15.59 19.64 10.38
CA THR A 19 -14.63 20.45 9.63
C THR A 19 -13.31 20.45 10.39
N ASP A 20 -12.23 20.16 9.67
CA ASP A 20 -10.86 20.21 10.18
C ASP A 20 -10.64 19.35 11.43
N VAL A 21 -11.35 18.23 11.52
CA VAL A 21 -11.15 17.28 12.62
C VAL A 21 -9.78 16.63 12.46
N THR A 22 -8.93 16.86 13.44
CA THR A 22 -7.57 16.29 13.48
C THR A 22 -7.48 15.21 14.53
N GLY A 23 -6.63 14.23 14.28
CA GLY A 23 -6.38 13.16 15.24
C GLY A 23 -5.07 12.44 14.94
N ARG A 24 -4.60 11.65 15.89
CA ARG A 24 -3.43 10.79 15.72
C ARG A 24 -3.84 9.37 15.40
N VAL A 25 -3.24 8.81 14.35
CA VAL A 25 -3.42 7.42 13.94
C VAL A 25 -2.12 6.91 13.31
N TYR A 26 -1.79 5.66 13.55
CA TYR A 26 -0.59 5.03 12.99
C TYR A 26 0.71 5.83 13.18
N GLY A 27 0.86 6.47 14.34
CA GLY A 27 2.03 7.29 14.64
C GLY A 27 2.09 8.65 13.95
N GLY A 28 1.21 8.90 12.97
CA GLY A 28 1.09 10.15 12.23
C GLY A 28 -0.14 10.97 12.64
N THR A 29 -0.49 11.92 11.80
CA THR A 29 -1.63 12.81 11.98
C THR A 29 -2.59 12.65 10.81
N VAL A 30 -3.89 12.62 11.09
CA VAL A 30 -4.96 12.68 10.08
C VAL A 30 -5.81 13.91 10.32
N LYS A 31 -6.13 14.61 9.24
CA LYS A 31 -7.12 15.69 9.19
C LYS A 31 -8.27 15.23 8.31
N ALA A 32 -9.50 15.43 8.79
CA ALA A 32 -10.70 14.99 8.08
C ALA A 32 -11.78 16.08 8.12
N SER A 33 -12.52 16.19 7.02
CA SER A 33 -13.71 17.01 6.91
C SER A 33 -14.79 16.26 6.14
N GLY A 34 -16.07 16.47 6.46
CA GLY A 34 -17.11 15.75 5.76
C GLY A 34 -18.49 15.88 6.39
N ASN A 35 -19.37 15.00 5.94
CA ASN A 35 -20.74 14.92 6.37
C ASN A 35 -21.10 13.48 6.73
N TYR A 36 -21.96 13.31 7.72
CA TYR A 36 -22.54 12.04 8.12
C TYR A 36 -24.03 12.21 8.36
N ASP A 37 -24.83 11.37 7.75
CA ASP A 37 -26.27 11.31 7.95
C ASP A 37 -26.59 10.17 8.95
N ILE A 38 -27.18 10.53 10.10
CA ILE A 38 -27.42 9.58 11.19
C ILE A 38 -28.53 8.58 10.81
N ASP A 39 -29.53 9.04 10.06
CA ASP A 39 -30.70 8.24 9.73
C ASP A 39 -30.36 7.19 8.66
N THR A 40 -29.66 7.59 7.61
CA THR A 40 -29.26 6.71 6.51
C THR A 40 -27.90 6.05 6.72
N ARG A 41 -27.07 6.55 7.64
CA ARG A 41 -25.68 6.18 7.85
C ARG A 41 -24.78 6.45 6.65
N ALA A 42 -25.24 7.27 5.73
CA ALA A 42 -24.46 7.72 4.59
C ALA A 42 -23.42 8.77 5.03
N TYR A 43 -22.27 8.74 4.41
CA TYR A 43 -21.23 9.72 4.67
C TYR A 43 -20.35 9.97 3.47
N ASN A 44 -19.75 11.15 3.46
CA ASN A 44 -18.68 11.54 2.56
C ASN A 44 -17.63 12.29 3.37
N ILE A 45 -16.40 11.77 3.38
CA ILE A 45 -15.31 12.24 4.21
C ILE A 45 -14.10 12.45 3.32
N HIS A 46 -13.59 13.67 3.27
CA HIS A 46 -12.26 13.96 2.75
C HIS A 46 -11.25 13.86 3.89
N LEU A 47 -10.13 13.18 3.65
CA LEU A 47 -9.08 13.02 4.64
C LEU A 47 -7.70 13.26 4.04
N ALA A 48 -6.81 13.82 4.86
CA ALA A 48 -5.40 13.96 4.59
C ALA A 48 -4.61 13.37 5.76
N GLY A 49 -3.75 12.41 5.48
CA GLY A 49 -2.86 11.76 6.45
C GLY A 49 -1.42 12.21 6.23
N LYS A 50 -0.68 12.44 7.30
CA LYS A 50 0.72 12.83 7.28
C LYS A 50 1.55 11.94 8.18
N LYS A 51 2.69 11.47 7.64
CA LYS A 51 3.67 10.63 8.35
C LYS A 51 3.07 9.38 8.99
N LEU A 52 2.14 8.74 8.28
CA LEU A 52 1.53 7.49 8.73
C LEU A 52 2.55 6.36 8.60
N ASP A 53 2.81 5.65 9.67
CA ASP A 53 3.75 4.53 9.69
C ASP A 53 3.13 3.29 9.03
N SER A 54 3.72 2.85 7.92
CA SER A 54 3.24 1.73 7.11
C SER A 54 3.17 0.40 7.87
N ARG A 55 3.92 0.24 8.96
CA ARG A 55 3.93 -0.99 9.78
C ARG A 55 2.61 -1.29 10.46
N TYR A 56 1.76 -0.29 10.71
CA TYR A 56 0.47 -0.50 11.37
C TYR A 56 -0.57 -1.17 10.46
N PRO A 57 -0.84 -0.67 9.22
CA PRO A 57 -1.79 -1.30 8.32
C PRO A 57 -1.22 -2.50 7.56
N ALA A 58 0.09 -2.56 7.35
CA ALA A 58 0.75 -3.52 6.48
C ALA A 58 1.79 -4.37 7.22
N LYS A 59 1.42 -4.91 8.38
CA LYS A 59 2.32 -5.68 9.27
C LYS A 59 3.07 -6.81 8.56
N ASP A 60 2.42 -7.48 7.63
CA ASP A 60 2.97 -8.64 6.93
C ASP A 60 3.64 -8.28 5.60
N ALA A 61 3.54 -7.02 5.16
CA ALA A 61 4.09 -6.59 3.87
C ALA A 61 5.61 -6.36 3.87
N ALA A 62 6.25 -6.42 5.05
CA ALA A 62 7.69 -6.17 5.23
C ALA A 62 8.17 -4.84 4.62
N ILE A 63 7.27 -3.84 4.56
CA ILE A 63 7.54 -2.50 4.09
C ILE A 63 7.61 -1.53 5.26
N PHE A 64 8.64 -0.71 5.29
CA PHE A 64 8.83 0.33 6.28
C PHE A 64 9.04 1.68 5.62
N CYS A 65 8.09 2.58 5.78
CA CYS A 65 8.18 3.99 5.38
C CYS A 65 7.13 4.80 6.14
N TYR A 66 7.25 6.11 6.06
CA TYR A 66 6.20 7.03 6.46
C TYR A 66 5.45 7.51 5.23
N VAL A 67 4.12 7.37 5.26
CA VAL A 67 3.24 7.65 4.14
C VAL A 67 2.43 8.92 4.41
N ASP A 68 2.39 9.80 3.44
CA ASP A 68 1.41 10.86 3.32
C ASP A 68 0.33 10.41 2.34
N LEU A 69 -0.93 10.62 2.66
CA LEU A 69 -2.04 10.28 1.79
C LEU A 69 -3.11 11.36 1.81
N GLU A 70 -3.86 11.45 0.73
CA GLU A 70 -5.02 12.33 0.60
C GLU A 70 -6.08 11.63 -0.22
N GLY A 71 -7.35 11.72 0.20
CA GLY A 71 -8.42 11.02 -0.50
C GLY A 71 -9.78 11.19 0.13
N ASP A 72 -10.74 10.56 -0.51
CA ASP A 72 -12.15 10.61 -0.14
C ASP A 72 -12.66 9.22 0.25
N ILE A 73 -13.50 9.17 1.25
CA ILE A 73 -14.22 7.98 1.68
C ILE A 73 -15.71 8.27 1.62
N ARG A 74 -16.47 7.42 0.95
CA ARG A 74 -17.92 7.54 0.84
C ARG A 74 -18.62 6.22 1.14
N CYS A 75 -19.80 6.33 1.73
CA CYS A 75 -20.70 5.22 2.02
C CYS A 75 -22.13 5.70 1.88
N ASP A 76 -22.94 4.97 1.13
CA ASP A 76 -24.36 5.27 0.93
C ASP A 76 -25.26 4.67 2.02
N GLY A 77 -24.67 4.27 3.16
CA GLY A 77 -25.35 3.63 4.29
C GLY A 77 -25.13 2.12 4.39
N ASN A 78 -24.62 1.48 3.34
CA ASN A 78 -24.23 0.08 3.37
C ASN A 78 -22.72 -0.06 3.68
N PRO A 79 -22.31 -0.50 4.88
CA PRO A 79 -20.89 -0.59 5.25
C PRO A 79 -20.09 -1.64 4.46
N LYS A 80 -20.75 -2.48 3.66
CA LYS A 80 -20.08 -3.43 2.77
C LYS A 80 -19.68 -2.80 1.43
N GLU A 81 -20.20 -1.63 1.12
CA GLU A 81 -19.98 -0.91 -0.14
C GLU A 81 -19.27 0.44 0.08
N ILE A 82 -18.40 0.48 1.06
CA ILE A 82 -17.55 1.65 1.29
C ILE A 82 -16.61 1.79 0.10
N ILE A 83 -16.56 2.99 -0.47
CA ILE A 83 -15.63 3.37 -1.54
C ILE A 83 -14.64 4.37 -0.94
N SER A 84 -13.36 4.13 -1.17
CA SER A 84 -12.32 5.10 -0.87
C SER A 84 -11.36 5.22 -2.04
N GLU A 85 -10.94 6.43 -2.34
CA GLU A 85 -10.02 6.73 -3.43
C GLU A 85 -9.10 7.89 -3.05
N GLY A 86 -7.91 7.91 -3.59
CA GLY A 86 -6.96 8.96 -3.29
C GLY A 86 -5.56 8.66 -3.81
N THR A 87 -4.62 9.47 -3.36
CA THR A 87 -3.20 9.35 -3.68
C THR A 87 -2.37 9.17 -2.42
N PHE A 88 -1.21 8.59 -2.58
CA PHE A 88 -0.25 8.44 -1.51
C PHE A 88 1.17 8.71 -2.00
N THR A 89 2.01 9.16 -1.10
CA THR A 89 3.44 9.29 -1.33
C THR A 89 4.20 8.98 -0.04
N SER A 90 5.40 8.45 -0.17
CA SER A 90 6.29 8.25 0.96
C SER A 90 7.64 8.95 0.73
N GLY A 91 8.39 9.16 1.80
CA GLY A 91 9.82 9.38 1.71
C GLY A 91 10.58 8.05 1.59
N SER A 92 11.87 8.09 1.93
CA SER A 92 12.73 6.92 1.94
C SER A 92 12.25 5.84 2.92
N GLY A 93 12.55 4.61 2.58
CA GLY A 93 12.18 3.45 3.38
C GLY A 93 12.85 2.19 2.90
N TYR A 94 12.32 1.05 3.36
CA TYR A 94 12.82 -0.28 3.03
C TYR A 94 11.65 -1.22 2.70
N TYR A 95 11.83 -2.04 1.69
CA TYR A 95 11.03 -3.23 1.47
C TYR A 95 11.90 -4.45 1.76
N LYS A 96 11.60 -5.17 2.84
CA LYS A 96 12.52 -6.15 3.44
C LYS A 96 13.87 -5.47 3.74
N LEU A 97 14.92 -5.81 2.99
CA LEU A 97 16.26 -5.21 3.11
C LEU A 97 16.62 -4.29 1.93
N ILE A 98 15.70 -4.08 0.99
CA ILE A 98 15.93 -3.26 -0.21
C ILE A 98 15.53 -1.82 0.09
N PRO A 99 16.48 -0.88 0.08
CA PRO A 99 16.18 0.52 0.31
C PRO A 99 15.51 1.14 -0.93
N PHE A 100 14.57 2.04 -0.71
CA PHE A 100 14.01 2.92 -1.72
C PHE A 100 14.02 4.38 -1.26
N LYS A 101 13.97 5.31 -2.21
CA LYS A 101 13.98 6.75 -1.95
C LYS A 101 12.57 7.31 -1.79
N LYS A 102 11.62 6.78 -2.58
CA LYS A 102 10.25 7.26 -2.63
C LYS A 102 9.32 6.19 -3.18
N ILE A 103 8.11 6.12 -2.67
CA ILE A 103 6.98 5.43 -3.30
C ILE A 103 5.85 6.44 -3.46
N GLN A 104 5.16 6.40 -4.60
CA GLN A 104 3.95 7.19 -4.82
C GLN A 104 2.98 6.41 -5.72
N GLY A 105 1.71 6.78 -5.67
CA GLY A 105 0.67 6.18 -6.48
C GLY A 105 -0.71 6.65 -6.09
N ALA A 106 -1.71 6.08 -6.74
CA ALA A 106 -3.12 6.26 -6.42
C ALA A 106 -3.71 4.92 -5.92
N PHE A 107 -4.80 5.01 -5.18
CA PHE A 107 -5.54 3.85 -4.72
C PHE A 107 -7.04 4.04 -4.92
N HIS A 108 -7.73 2.93 -5.13
CA HIS A 108 -9.18 2.84 -5.11
C HIS A 108 -9.58 1.57 -4.36
N ASN A 109 -10.46 1.72 -3.38
CA ASN A 109 -11.01 0.59 -2.62
C ASN A 109 -12.53 0.56 -2.76
N ARG A 110 -13.07 -0.65 -2.98
CA ARG A 110 -14.51 -0.90 -2.94
C ARG A 110 -14.78 -2.16 -2.14
N GLY A 111 -15.29 -1.99 -0.94
CA GLY A 111 -15.52 -3.10 -0.02
C GLY A 111 -14.22 -3.84 0.33
N LYS A 112 -14.05 -5.07 -0.20
CA LYS A 112 -12.85 -5.89 0.01
C LYS A 112 -11.84 -5.83 -1.13
N GLU A 113 -12.12 -5.05 -2.16
CA GLU A 113 -11.27 -4.91 -3.34
C GLU A 113 -10.47 -3.62 -3.22
N LEU A 114 -9.15 -3.75 -3.26
CA LEU A 114 -8.22 -2.64 -3.19
C LEU A 114 -7.33 -2.66 -4.43
N ASP A 115 -7.38 -1.58 -5.18
CA ASP A 115 -6.63 -1.35 -6.40
C ASP A 115 -5.64 -0.22 -6.19
N PHE A 116 -4.44 -0.39 -6.73
CA PHE A 116 -3.41 0.63 -6.76
C PHE A 116 -3.07 0.92 -8.21
N TYR A 117 -2.88 2.20 -8.55
CA TYR A 117 -2.64 2.69 -9.89
C TYR A 117 -1.43 3.61 -9.92
N ASP A 118 -0.77 3.68 -11.07
CA ASP A 118 0.34 4.60 -11.32
C ASP A 118 1.39 4.55 -10.21
N VAL A 119 1.69 3.35 -9.74
CA VAL A 119 2.65 3.17 -8.64
C VAL A 119 4.06 3.27 -9.18
N SER A 120 4.86 4.14 -8.58
CA SER A 120 6.28 4.26 -8.85
C SER A 120 7.11 4.17 -7.58
N ILE A 121 8.24 3.49 -7.67
CA ILE A 121 9.18 3.26 -6.57
C ILE A 121 10.57 3.68 -7.05
N GLU A 122 11.08 4.78 -6.52
CA GLU A 122 12.43 5.25 -6.81
C GLU A 122 13.46 4.51 -5.95
N THR A 123 14.46 3.94 -6.59
CA THR A 123 15.57 3.22 -5.94
C THR A 123 16.93 3.73 -6.43
N ALA A 124 18.01 3.16 -5.94
CA ALA A 124 19.35 3.43 -6.44
C ALA A 124 19.60 2.83 -7.85
N LEU A 125 18.78 1.86 -8.27
CA LEU A 125 18.90 1.18 -9.57
C LEU A 125 18.07 1.83 -10.66
N GLY A 126 17.19 2.76 -10.30
CA GLY A 126 16.23 3.41 -11.18
C GLY A 126 14.83 3.41 -10.57
N THR A 127 13.84 3.69 -11.39
CA THR A 127 12.43 3.76 -11.01
C THR A 127 11.68 2.51 -11.46
N PHE A 128 11.13 1.77 -10.52
CA PHE A 128 10.16 0.71 -10.78
C PHE A 128 8.77 1.34 -10.90
N SER A 129 8.05 1.01 -11.95
CA SER A 129 6.68 1.46 -12.17
C SER A 129 5.76 0.30 -12.51
N THR A 130 4.49 0.43 -12.12
CA THR A 130 3.43 -0.48 -12.54
C THR A 130 2.13 0.31 -12.73
N ASP A 131 1.42 0.04 -13.81
CA ASP A 131 0.16 0.72 -14.11
C ASP A 131 -0.92 0.38 -13.09
N ALA A 132 -0.97 -0.88 -12.66
CA ALA A 132 -1.90 -1.31 -11.62
C ALA A 132 -1.42 -2.57 -10.90
N PHE A 133 -1.78 -2.67 -9.63
CA PHE A 133 -1.83 -3.94 -8.90
C PHE A 133 -3.07 -4.00 -8.01
N HIS A 134 -3.52 -5.20 -7.72
CA HIS A 134 -4.79 -5.44 -7.07
C HIS A 134 -4.62 -6.32 -5.83
N ILE A 135 -5.39 -6.04 -4.79
CA ILE A 135 -5.56 -6.96 -3.67
C ILE A 135 -6.99 -7.48 -3.70
N ARG A 136 -7.14 -8.78 -3.93
CA ARG A 136 -8.42 -9.48 -3.97
C ARG A 136 -8.40 -10.62 -2.96
N ASN A 137 -9.32 -10.59 -1.98
CA ASN A 137 -9.39 -11.60 -0.92
C ASN A 137 -8.03 -11.81 -0.18
N GLY A 138 -7.31 -10.71 0.06
CA GLY A 138 -6.01 -10.72 0.72
C GLY A 138 -4.84 -11.24 -0.14
N LYS A 139 -5.08 -11.54 -1.42
CA LYS A 139 -4.03 -11.97 -2.36
C LYS A 139 -3.62 -10.80 -3.26
N LEU A 140 -2.32 -10.58 -3.35
CA LEU A 140 -1.73 -9.59 -4.25
C LEU A 140 -1.68 -10.16 -5.67
N GLN A 141 -2.21 -9.39 -6.62
CA GLN A 141 -2.13 -9.61 -8.06
C GLN A 141 -1.33 -8.48 -8.66
N LEU A 142 -0.10 -8.77 -9.09
CA LEU A 142 0.79 -7.78 -9.70
C LEU A 142 0.52 -7.67 -11.21
N GLY A 143 0.43 -6.45 -11.70
CA GLY A 143 0.54 -6.11 -13.12
C GLY A 143 1.99 -6.22 -13.62
N ASP A 144 2.25 -5.66 -14.79
CA ASP A 144 3.61 -5.58 -15.31
C ASP A 144 4.41 -4.59 -14.47
N ILE A 145 5.68 -4.93 -14.23
CA ILE A 145 6.61 -4.08 -13.48
C ILE A 145 7.74 -3.70 -14.42
N ILE A 146 7.87 -2.40 -14.69
CA ILE A 146 8.90 -1.84 -15.55
C ILE A 146 9.96 -1.16 -14.67
N LEU A 147 11.21 -1.49 -14.89
CA LEU A 147 12.35 -0.75 -14.36
C LEU A 147 12.88 0.19 -15.43
N THR A 148 12.84 1.50 -15.15
CA THR A 148 13.47 2.53 -15.96
C THR A 148 14.76 2.97 -15.28
N ASN A 149 15.92 2.77 -15.91
CA ASN A 149 17.21 3.19 -15.37
C ASN A 149 17.48 4.70 -15.63
N ASP A 150 18.61 5.22 -15.13
CA ASP A 150 18.99 6.62 -15.29
C ASP A 150 19.22 7.06 -16.76
N ARG A 151 19.33 6.10 -17.69
CA ARG A 151 19.47 6.37 -19.13
C ARG A 151 18.13 6.33 -19.86
N GLY A 152 17.03 6.04 -19.15
CA GLY A 152 15.70 5.90 -19.72
C GLY A 152 15.46 4.55 -20.42
N GLU A 153 16.34 3.56 -20.19
CA GLU A 153 16.16 2.20 -20.72
C GLU A 153 15.17 1.44 -19.82
N GLU A 154 14.20 0.79 -20.45
CA GLU A 154 13.13 0.05 -19.77
C GLU A 154 13.40 -1.44 -19.79
N THR A 155 13.13 -2.10 -18.67
CA THR A 155 13.26 -3.55 -18.50
C THR A 155 12.00 -4.09 -17.80
N ASP A 156 11.38 -5.10 -18.40
CA ASP A 156 10.31 -5.86 -17.72
C ASP A 156 10.94 -6.72 -16.61
N VAL A 157 10.62 -6.38 -15.37
CA VAL A 157 11.22 -7.00 -14.19
C VAL A 157 10.47 -8.23 -13.75
N LYS A 158 9.17 -8.33 -14.07
CA LYS A 158 8.33 -9.47 -13.65
C LYS A 158 8.87 -10.78 -14.23
N GLY A 159 9.10 -10.82 -15.53
CA GLY A 159 9.73 -11.98 -16.19
C GLY A 159 11.13 -12.27 -15.66
N ALA A 160 11.93 -11.22 -15.40
CA ALA A 160 13.27 -11.38 -14.83
C ALA A 160 13.25 -11.91 -13.38
N MET A 161 12.32 -11.45 -12.55
CA MET A 161 12.16 -11.94 -11.17
C MET A 161 11.66 -13.40 -11.14
N GLU A 162 10.67 -13.76 -11.95
CA GLU A 162 10.19 -15.12 -12.07
C GLU A 162 11.30 -16.06 -12.55
N HIS A 163 12.12 -15.62 -13.50
CA HIS A 163 13.28 -16.38 -13.95
C HIS A 163 14.33 -16.53 -12.86
N ALA A 164 14.61 -15.48 -12.11
CA ALA A 164 15.55 -15.51 -10.99
C ALA A 164 15.09 -16.45 -9.87
N GLU A 165 13.81 -16.38 -9.48
CA GLU A 165 13.24 -17.30 -8.46
C GLU A 165 13.33 -18.77 -8.90
N ASN A 166 13.04 -19.05 -10.16
CA ASN A 166 13.15 -20.40 -10.70
C ASN A 166 14.60 -20.88 -10.72
N THR A 167 15.53 -20.01 -11.09
CA THR A 167 16.98 -20.30 -11.06
C THR A 167 17.48 -20.58 -9.65
N PHE A 168 17.10 -19.75 -8.65
CA PHE A 168 17.47 -19.99 -7.25
C PHE A 168 16.84 -21.27 -6.68
N ARG A 169 15.62 -21.60 -7.07
CA ARG A 169 14.97 -22.87 -6.69
C ARG A 169 15.71 -24.06 -7.27
N GLN A 170 16.11 -23.99 -8.55
CA GLN A 170 16.91 -25.03 -9.21
C GLN A 170 18.27 -25.22 -8.52
N ILE A 171 19.00 -24.15 -8.25
CA ILE A 171 20.30 -24.20 -7.53
C ILE A 171 20.11 -24.84 -6.15
N GLY A 172 19.02 -24.51 -5.44
CA GLY A 172 18.71 -25.12 -4.14
C GLY A 172 18.47 -26.61 -4.24
N GLN A 173 17.82 -27.10 -5.29
CA GLN A 173 17.63 -28.52 -5.56
C GLN A 173 18.95 -29.22 -5.90
N ASP A 174 19.76 -28.63 -6.79
CA ASP A 174 21.06 -29.15 -7.17
C ASP A 174 22.00 -29.31 -5.96
N ILE A 175 22.03 -28.30 -5.07
CA ILE A 175 22.81 -28.37 -3.81
C ILE A 175 22.31 -29.49 -2.91
N LYS A 176 21.01 -29.74 -2.85
CA LYS A 176 20.44 -30.81 -2.04
C LYS A 176 20.83 -32.18 -2.60
N GLU A 177 20.73 -32.36 -3.93
CA GLU A 177 21.15 -33.60 -4.62
C GLU A 177 22.65 -33.88 -4.43
N ILE A 178 23.51 -32.85 -4.56
CA ILE A 178 24.95 -32.98 -4.30
C ILE A 178 25.23 -33.42 -2.85
N LYS A 179 24.52 -32.82 -1.86
CA LYS A 179 24.66 -33.21 -0.46
C LYS A 179 24.22 -34.65 -0.20
N GLU A 180 23.16 -35.13 -0.86
CA GLU A 180 22.69 -36.52 -0.74
C GLU A 180 23.68 -37.50 -1.39
N GLN A 181 24.28 -37.15 -2.53
CA GLN A 181 25.33 -37.95 -3.18
C GLN A 181 26.60 -38.04 -2.32
N ILE A 182 27.04 -36.93 -1.74
CA ILE A 182 28.22 -36.89 -0.84
C ILE A 182 27.92 -37.64 0.47
N GLY A 183 26.70 -37.48 1.01
CA GLY A 183 26.29 -38.19 2.24
C GLY A 183 26.11 -39.70 2.08
N GLY A 184 25.93 -40.20 0.84
CA GLY A 184 25.89 -41.61 0.50
C GLY A 184 27.25 -42.28 0.36
N LEU A 185 28.33 -41.50 0.28
CA LEU A 185 29.72 -41.96 0.29
C LEU A 185 30.23 -42.06 1.73
N LYS A 186 29.69 -42.94 2.54
CA LYS A 186 30.36 -43.37 3.78
C LYS A 186 31.30 -44.52 3.48
N PRO A 187 32.53 -44.47 4.06
CA PRO A 187 33.51 -45.53 3.92
C PRO A 187 33.11 -46.85 4.54
#